data_8bf9d551419cdd60f77bc84e8e5c0821
#
_entry.id   8bf9d551419cdd60f77bc84e8e5c0821
#
_cell.length_a   1.000
_cell.length_b   1.000
_cell.length_c   1.000
_cell.angle_alpha   90.00
_cell.angle_beta   90.00
_cell.angle_gamma   90.00
#
_symmetry.space_group_name_H-M   'P 1'
#
loop_
_entity.id
_entity.type
_entity.pdbx_description
1 polymer ?
#
loop_
_entity_poly.entity_id
_entity_poly.type
_entity_poly.pdbx_seq_one_letter_code
_entity_poly.pdbx_strand_id
1 'polypeptide(L)'
;MLIDFAGQLTGSPIQTKPQFNPMVGPSAYVQINMGARYTPCMKNVPGVQNATQPILFPCPNATTTDSDCSLSELCGFDGVPNPHPGGSLDDKPAPDQWFRFIIPMFLHSGFVHIGFNLLVQMTMGADMERMIGWWRYGLVYLSSGIWGFVLGGNYAGQGEASCGCSGALFGILALFVLDLLYGWKDRQNPWVELIIMVLGIAVSFVLGLLPGLDNFSHLGGFTMGLALGLCVMRSPNALRERIGLARSPYVAMSGGVAAENADPDANKTSSGSKLDGLGKFNPRGFFAGRKPLWWAWWLVRLGALVAVLIGFILLIVNFYKYPSSNCSWCYRFSCLVSLQLMLLLLKLC
;
A
#
# COMPACT_ATOMS: atom_id res chain seq x y z
N MET A 1 -20.20 5.89 7.93
CA MET A 1 -20.50 5.00 6.78
C MET A 1 -20.04 3.55 7.01
N LEU A 2 -18.73 3.24 7.18
CA LEU A 2 -18.28 1.84 7.39
C LEU A 2 -18.81 1.21 8.68
N ILE A 3 -18.83 1.97 9.78
CA ILE A 3 -19.34 1.53 11.09
C ILE A 3 -20.86 1.32 11.03
N ASP A 4 -21.58 2.20 10.34
CA ASP A 4 -23.03 2.08 10.16
C ASP A 4 -23.39 0.85 9.33
N PHE A 5 -22.63 0.56 8.28
CA PHE A 5 -22.83 -0.63 7.47
C PHE A 5 -22.55 -1.93 8.24
N ALA A 6 -21.46 -1.97 9.01
CA ALA A 6 -21.16 -3.10 9.88
C ALA A 6 -22.25 -3.29 10.95
N GLY A 7 -22.78 -2.19 11.51
CA GLY A 7 -23.89 -2.23 12.45
C GLY A 7 -25.18 -2.76 11.83
N GLN A 8 -25.46 -2.44 10.57
CA GLN A 8 -26.60 -3.00 9.84
C GLN A 8 -26.50 -4.49 9.58
N LEU A 9 -25.27 -4.99 9.30
CA LEU A 9 -25.03 -6.42 9.05
C LEU A 9 -25.11 -7.27 10.31
N THR A 10 -24.56 -6.80 11.43
CA THR A 10 -24.32 -7.62 12.62
C THR A 10 -25.08 -7.17 13.85
N GLY A 11 -25.83 -6.06 13.79
CA GLY A 11 -26.42 -5.42 14.96
C GLY A 11 -25.39 -4.81 15.95
N SER A 12 -24.08 -5.02 15.70
CA SER A 12 -22.97 -4.43 16.45
C SER A 12 -21.80 -4.11 15.52
N PRO A 13 -21.29 -2.86 15.51
CA PRO A 13 -20.14 -2.49 14.68
C PRO A 13 -18.82 -3.05 15.21
N ILE A 14 -18.82 -3.59 16.42
CA ILE A 14 -17.61 -4.14 17.08
C ILE A 14 -17.85 -5.60 17.40
N GLN A 15 -16.95 -6.47 16.93
CA GLN A 15 -16.99 -7.87 17.26
C GLN A 15 -16.58 -8.09 18.73
N THR A 16 -17.51 -8.61 19.54
CA THR A 16 -17.29 -8.99 20.94
C THR A 16 -17.34 -10.50 21.14
N LYS A 17 -17.98 -11.23 20.22
CA LYS A 17 -18.13 -12.70 20.25
C LYS A 17 -17.77 -13.29 18.88
N PRO A 18 -17.29 -14.54 18.76
CA PRO A 18 -16.85 -15.42 19.86
C PRO A 18 -15.58 -14.91 20.56
N GLN A 19 -14.79 -14.04 19.91
CA GLN A 19 -13.60 -13.38 20.46
C GLN A 19 -13.68 -11.89 20.19
N PHE A 20 -13.19 -11.08 21.12
CA PHE A 20 -13.10 -9.64 20.96
C PHE A 20 -12.06 -9.30 19.89
N ASN A 21 -12.43 -8.45 18.93
CA ASN A 21 -11.48 -7.92 17.94
C ASN A 21 -10.58 -6.85 18.61
N PRO A 22 -9.27 -7.09 18.78
CA PRO A 22 -8.37 -6.14 19.45
C PRO A 22 -8.22 -4.80 18.70
N MET A 23 -8.59 -4.76 17.41
CA MET A 23 -8.62 -3.52 16.63
C MET A 23 -9.86 -2.67 16.92
N VAL A 24 -10.77 -3.15 17.79
CA VAL A 24 -12.03 -2.47 18.14
C VAL A 24 -12.86 -2.19 16.88
N GLY A 25 -13.21 -3.25 16.17
CA GLY A 25 -13.92 -3.15 14.89
C GLY A 25 -14.70 -4.40 14.53
N PRO A 26 -15.24 -4.49 13.31
CA PRO A 26 -16.04 -5.60 12.85
C PRO A 26 -15.23 -6.88 12.66
N SER A 27 -15.94 -8.00 12.54
CA SER A 27 -15.31 -9.30 12.24
C SER A 27 -14.63 -9.30 10.86
N ALA A 28 -13.68 -10.22 10.67
CA ALA A 28 -13.04 -10.43 9.36
C ALA A 28 -14.08 -10.76 8.27
N TYR A 29 -15.14 -11.48 8.61
CA TYR A 29 -16.21 -11.85 7.67
C TYR A 29 -17.01 -10.63 7.20
N VAL A 30 -17.31 -9.68 8.09
CA VAL A 30 -17.89 -8.39 7.72
C VAL A 30 -16.93 -7.61 6.80
N GLN A 31 -15.65 -7.59 7.11
CA GLN A 31 -14.64 -6.91 6.29
C GLN A 31 -14.56 -7.52 4.88
N ILE A 32 -14.62 -8.86 4.76
CA ILE A 32 -14.68 -9.56 3.46
C ILE A 32 -15.94 -9.15 2.70
N ASN A 33 -17.09 -9.19 3.35
CA ASN A 33 -18.35 -8.79 2.72
C ASN A 33 -18.34 -7.33 2.25
N MET A 34 -17.64 -6.45 2.98
CA MET A 34 -17.44 -5.04 2.62
C MET A 34 -16.37 -4.82 1.53
N GLY A 35 -15.67 -5.85 1.08
CA GLY A 35 -14.70 -5.76 0.00
C GLY A 35 -13.24 -5.81 0.42
N ALA A 36 -12.90 -6.26 1.63
CA ALA A 36 -11.51 -6.55 1.99
C ALA A 36 -10.87 -7.52 1.00
N ARG A 37 -9.55 -7.43 0.81
CA ARG A 37 -8.84 -8.40 -0.04
C ARG A 37 -8.99 -9.80 0.57
N TYR A 38 -9.62 -10.68 -0.16
CA TYR A 38 -9.80 -12.08 0.21
C TYR A 38 -9.73 -12.93 -1.05
N THR A 39 -8.69 -13.72 -1.17
CA THR A 39 -8.34 -14.40 -2.43
C THR A 39 -9.44 -15.32 -2.96
N PRO A 40 -10.20 -16.08 -2.13
CA PRO A 40 -11.30 -16.92 -2.64
C PRO A 40 -12.43 -16.16 -3.34
N CYS A 41 -12.60 -14.86 -3.06
CA CYS A 41 -13.55 -14.01 -3.79
C CYS A 41 -12.99 -13.48 -5.12
N MET A 42 -11.70 -13.68 -5.40
CA MET A 42 -11.01 -13.06 -6.53
C MET A 42 -10.55 -14.05 -7.58
N LYS A 43 -10.32 -15.31 -7.18
CA LYS A 43 -9.91 -16.42 -8.06
C LYS A 43 -10.18 -17.77 -7.44
N ASN A 44 -10.10 -18.83 -8.21
CA ASN A 44 -10.11 -20.19 -7.68
C ASN A 44 -8.87 -20.45 -6.80
N VAL A 45 -9.10 -21.04 -5.61
CA VAL A 45 -8.08 -21.28 -4.60
C VAL A 45 -8.03 -22.74 -4.21
N PRO A 46 -6.84 -23.37 -4.14
CA PRO A 46 -6.71 -24.74 -3.65
C PRO A 46 -7.30 -24.90 -2.25
N GLY A 47 -7.99 -26.00 -2.03
CA GLY A 47 -8.65 -26.29 -0.76
C GLY A 47 -10.01 -25.61 -0.58
N VAL A 48 -10.41 -24.71 -1.47
CA VAL A 48 -11.76 -24.12 -1.52
C VAL A 48 -12.53 -24.67 -2.71
N GLN A 49 -12.11 -24.35 -3.96
CA GLN A 49 -12.84 -24.78 -5.15
C GLN A 49 -12.73 -26.28 -5.45
N ASN A 50 -11.63 -26.93 -5.07
CA ASN A 50 -11.41 -28.36 -5.26
C ASN A 50 -11.61 -29.19 -3.97
N ALA A 51 -12.39 -28.68 -3.03
CA ALA A 51 -12.72 -29.41 -1.80
C ALA A 51 -13.63 -30.61 -2.11
N THR A 52 -13.40 -31.71 -1.39
CA THR A 52 -14.23 -32.93 -1.51
C THR A 52 -15.57 -32.81 -0.81
N GLN A 53 -15.70 -31.86 0.13
CA GLN A 53 -16.93 -31.56 0.87
C GLN A 53 -17.25 -30.07 0.72
N PRO A 54 -18.53 -29.65 0.87
CA PRO A 54 -18.90 -28.25 0.85
C PRO A 54 -18.16 -27.49 1.96
N ILE A 55 -17.49 -26.39 1.61
CA ILE A 55 -16.90 -25.49 2.59
C ILE A 55 -17.91 -24.40 2.92
N LEU A 56 -18.25 -24.30 4.19
CA LEU A 56 -19.10 -23.26 4.74
C LEU A 56 -18.25 -22.27 5.53
N PHE A 57 -18.67 -21.03 5.51
CA PHE A 57 -17.99 -19.92 6.16
C PHE A 57 -18.91 -19.29 7.20
N PRO A 58 -18.39 -18.78 8.31
CA PRO A 58 -19.22 -17.98 9.22
C PRO A 58 -19.82 -16.78 8.49
N CYS A 59 -21.13 -16.57 8.69
CA CYS A 59 -21.83 -15.49 8.03
C CYS A 59 -21.38 -14.11 8.54
N PRO A 60 -21.36 -13.07 7.72
CA PRO A 60 -21.04 -11.71 8.14
C PRO A 60 -21.96 -11.20 9.27
N ASN A 61 -23.21 -11.60 9.26
CA ASN A 61 -24.21 -11.23 10.28
C ASN A 61 -24.29 -12.17 11.49
N ALA A 62 -23.40 -13.18 11.56
CA ALA A 62 -23.41 -14.16 12.64
C ALA A 62 -22.91 -13.55 13.96
N THR A 63 -23.68 -13.73 15.01
CA THR A 63 -23.27 -13.47 16.39
C THR A 63 -22.82 -14.74 17.11
N THR A 64 -23.03 -15.90 16.47
CA THR A 64 -22.65 -17.25 16.94
C THR A 64 -21.88 -17.96 15.84
N THR A 65 -21.20 -19.05 16.19
CA THR A 65 -20.47 -19.89 15.24
C THR A 65 -21.36 -20.82 14.43
N ASP A 66 -22.66 -20.79 14.65
CA ASP A 66 -23.61 -21.80 14.15
C ASP A 66 -24.31 -21.39 12.86
N SER A 67 -24.08 -20.17 12.34
CA SER A 67 -24.63 -19.76 11.06
C SER A 67 -23.57 -19.82 9.97
N ASP A 68 -23.79 -20.76 9.04
CA ASP A 68 -22.90 -21.08 7.96
C ASP A 68 -23.39 -20.45 6.66
N CYS A 69 -22.53 -19.72 5.99
CA CYS A 69 -22.78 -19.09 4.69
C CYS A 69 -21.94 -19.72 3.59
N SER A 70 -22.47 -19.67 2.37
CA SER A 70 -21.72 -19.99 1.17
C SER A 70 -20.64 -18.95 0.87
N LEU A 71 -19.68 -19.29 0.00
CA LEU A 71 -18.66 -18.35 -0.45
C LEU A 71 -19.28 -17.10 -1.10
N SER A 72 -20.34 -17.29 -1.87
CA SER A 72 -21.08 -16.20 -2.53
C SER A 72 -21.62 -15.18 -1.54
N GLU A 73 -22.27 -15.66 -0.47
CA GLU A 73 -22.82 -14.81 0.58
C GLU A 73 -21.71 -14.09 1.38
N LEU A 74 -20.62 -14.79 1.69
CA LEU A 74 -19.47 -14.19 2.36
C LEU A 74 -18.84 -13.08 1.52
N CYS A 75 -18.66 -13.31 0.21
CA CYS A 75 -18.00 -12.34 -0.67
C CYS A 75 -18.83 -11.06 -0.90
N GLY A 76 -20.16 -11.14 -0.84
CA GLY A 76 -21.02 -9.98 -1.13
C GLY A 76 -20.87 -9.44 -2.57
N PHE A 77 -21.36 -8.23 -2.85
CA PHE A 77 -21.28 -7.58 -4.17
C PHE A 77 -21.87 -8.46 -5.28
N ASP A 78 -23.12 -8.88 -5.11
CA ASP A 78 -23.84 -9.83 -5.99
C ASP A 78 -23.25 -11.25 -5.99
N GLY A 79 -22.28 -11.52 -5.11
CA GLY A 79 -21.72 -12.85 -4.89
C GLY A 79 -20.62 -13.24 -5.87
N VAL A 80 -20.20 -14.49 -5.75
CA VAL A 80 -19.26 -15.18 -6.64
C VAL A 80 -19.77 -16.61 -6.87
N PRO A 81 -19.31 -17.32 -7.91
CA PRO A 81 -19.62 -18.72 -8.08
C PRO A 81 -19.24 -19.53 -6.84
N ASN A 82 -20.20 -20.32 -6.33
CA ASN A 82 -19.93 -21.18 -5.17
C ASN A 82 -19.14 -22.42 -5.61
N PRO A 83 -18.14 -22.85 -4.80
CA PRO A 83 -17.49 -24.12 -5.03
C PRO A 83 -18.45 -25.29 -4.88
N HIS A 84 -18.24 -26.35 -5.63
CA HIS A 84 -19.00 -27.59 -5.52
C HIS A 84 -18.09 -28.76 -5.13
N PRO A 85 -18.59 -29.77 -4.44
CA PRO A 85 -17.80 -30.92 -4.03
C PRO A 85 -17.15 -31.62 -5.23
N GLY A 86 -15.83 -31.83 -5.17
CA GLY A 86 -15.08 -32.44 -6.27
C GLY A 86 -14.82 -31.54 -7.46
N GLY A 87 -15.03 -30.21 -7.31
CA GLY A 87 -14.72 -29.20 -8.32
C GLY A 87 -13.22 -29.12 -8.65
N SER A 88 -12.89 -28.31 -9.66
CA SER A 88 -11.53 -28.11 -10.14
C SER A 88 -11.11 -26.65 -10.01
N LEU A 89 -9.78 -26.43 -9.93
CA LEU A 89 -9.21 -25.07 -10.00
C LEU A 89 -9.40 -24.39 -11.34
N ASP A 90 -9.73 -25.17 -12.38
CA ASP A 90 -10.01 -24.68 -13.73
C ASP A 90 -11.52 -24.45 -13.99
N ASP A 91 -12.38 -24.69 -13.00
CA ASP A 91 -13.82 -24.50 -13.11
C ASP A 91 -14.18 -23.06 -13.50
N LYS A 92 -15.16 -22.94 -14.38
CA LYS A 92 -15.70 -21.68 -14.88
C LYS A 92 -17.22 -21.62 -14.66
N PRO A 93 -17.75 -20.44 -14.35
CA PRO A 93 -17.06 -19.17 -14.09
C PRO A 93 -16.24 -19.21 -12.79
N ALA A 94 -15.10 -18.53 -12.78
CA ALA A 94 -14.29 -18.38 -11.57
C ALA A 94 -14.68 -17.09 -10.82
N PRO A 95 -14.44 -16.99 -9.50
CA PRO A 95 -14.50 -15.71 -8.79
C PRO A 95 -13.62 -14.67 -9.48
N ASP A 96 -14.11 -13.41 -9.60
CA ASP A 96 -13.41 -12.36 -10.36
C ASP A 96 -13.52 -10.96 -9.74
N GLN A 97 -13.74 -10.86 -8.44
CA GLN A 97 -13.87 -9.58 -7.75
C GLN A 97 -12.49 -8.83 -7.67
N TRP A 98 -11.95 -8.46 -8.84
CA TRP A 98 -10.67 -7.78 -9.03
C TRP A 98 -10.58 -6.43 -8.31
N PHE A 99 -11.71 -5.76 -8.07
CA PHE A 99 -11.78 -4.50 -7.35
C PHE A 99 -11.30 -4.61 -5.90
N ARG A 100 -11.12 -5.82 -5.37
CA ARG A 100 -10.51 -6.08 -4.07
C ARG A 100 -8.99 -5.81 -4.02
N PHE A 101 -8.39 -5.37 -5.11
CA PHE A 101 -7.09 -4.72 -5.09
C PHE A 101 -7.16 -3.21 -4.81
N ILE A 102 -8.35 -2.59 -4.89
CA ILE A 102 -8.55 -1.15 -4.76
C ILE A 102 -9.36 -0.81 -3.50
N ILE A 103 -10.54 -1.42 -3.32
CA ILE A 103 -11.47 -1.11 -2.23
C ILE A 103 -10.83 -1.25 -0.84
N PRO A 104 -9.99 -2.26 -0.54
CA PRO A 104 -9.43 -2.46 0.78
C PRO A 104 -8.63 -1.26 1.32
N MET A 105 -8.07 -0.41 0.46
CA MET A 105 -7.38 0.81 0.87
C MET A 105 -8.27 1.77 1.66
N PHE A 106 -9.58 1.69 1.47
CA PHE A 106 -10.57 2.56 2.10
C PHE A 106 -11.30 1.90 3.27
N LEU A 107 -10.96 0.65 3.57
CA LEU A 107 -11.48 -0.13 4.68
C LEU A 107 -10.45 -0.22 5.80
N HIS A 108 -10.92 -0.37 7.05
CA HIS A 108 -10.04 -0.57 8.21
C HIS A 108 -10.63 -1.61 9.16
N SER A 109 -9.77 -2.40 9.79
CA SER A 109 -10.17 -3.48 10.71
C SER A 109 -10.78 -3.01 12.04
N GLY A 110 -10.77 -1.69 12.30
CA GLY A 110 -11.35 -1.09 13.49
C GLY A 110 -10.75 0.27 13.84
N PHE A 111 -11.22 0.85 14.96
CA PHE A 111 -10.84 2.20 15.40
C PHE A 111 -9.34 2.36 15.67
N VAL A 112 -8.71 1.35 16.26
CA VAL A 112 -7.27 1.38 16.53
C VAL A 112 -6.50 1.43 15.21
N HIS A 113 -6.87 0.61 14.22
CA HIS A 113 -6.21 0.55 12.93
C HIS A 113 -6.36 1.86 12.15
N ILE A 114 -7.57 2.41 12.06
CA ILE A 114 -7.78 3.69 11.36
C ILE A 114 -7.11 4.85 12.11
N GLY A 115 -7.09 4.83 13.44
CA GLY A 115 -6.45 5.86 14.25
C GLY A 115 -4.96 5.99 13.97
N PHE A 116 -4.22 4.86 13.93
CA PHE A 116 -2.81 4.86 13.56
C PHE A 116 -2.58 5.32 12.12
N ASN A 117 -3.39 4.85 11.17
CA ASN A 117 -3.27 5.27 9.78
C ASN A 117 -3.54 6.78 9.62
N LEU A 118 -4.56 7.31 10.29
CA LEU A 118 -4.86 8.75 10.26
C LEU A 118 -3.75 9.58 10.92
N LEU A 119 -3.17 9.11 12.01
CA LEU A 119 -2.03 9.79 12.63
C LEU A 119 -0.87 9.97 11.64
N VAL A 120 -0.47 8.89 10.96
CA VAL A 120 0.59 8.94 9.94
C VAL A 120 0.16 9.80 8.74
N GLN A 121 -1.08 9.67 8.30
CA GLN A 121 -1.61 10.42 7.15
C GLN A 121 -1.62 11.93 7.43
N MET A 122 -2.07 12.36 8.62
CA MET A 122 -2.20 13.78 8.97
C MET A 122 -0.88 14.43 9.37
N THR A 123 0.12 13.64 9.76
CA THR A 123 1.47 14.12 10.05
C THR A 123 2.35 13.96 8.79
N MET A 124 2.98 12.83 8.61
CA MET A 124 3.89 12.58 7.50
C MET A 124 3.22 12.75 6.12
N GLY A 125 1.99 12.24 5.96
CA GLY A 125 1.26 12.36 4.68
C GLY A 125 1.08 13.81 4.26
N ALA A 126 0.58 14.67 5.17
CA ALA A 126 0.36 16.08 4.89
C ALA A 126 1.66 16.85 4.58
N ASP A 127 2.75 16.53 5.27
CA ASP A 127 4.04 17.16 5.01
C ASP A 127 4.61 16.76 3.64
N MET A 128 4.50 15.49 3.27
CA MET A 128 4.95 15.03 1.94
C MET A 128 4.09 15.63 0.83
N GLU A 129 2.78 15.73 1.02
CA GLU A 129 1.89 16.38 0.05
C GLU A 129 2.29 17.84 -0.19
N ARG A 130 2.57 18.61 0.86
CA ARG A 130 3.07 20.00 0.75
C ARG A 130 4.39 20.07 -0.02
N MET A 131 5.28 19.08 0.16
CA MET A 131 6.58 19.03 -0.49
C MET A 131 6.52 18.75 -1.98
N ILE A 132 5.75 17.75 -2.40
CA ILE A 132 5.74 17.28 -3.80
C ILE A 132 4.52 17.74 -4.62
N GLY A 133 3.49 18.24 -3.93
CA GLY A 133 2.21 18.65 -4.51
C GLY A 133 1.19 17.51 -4.58
N TRP A 134 -0.09 17.88 -4.50
CA TRP A 134 -1.21 16.95 -4.33
C TRP A 134 -1.31 15.86 -5.40
N TRP A 135 -1.06 16.16 -6.68
CA TRP A 135 -1.22 15.19 -7.76
C TRP A 135 -0.12 14.10 -7.75
N ARG A 136 1.15 14.47 -7.43
CA ARG A 136 2.25 13.50 -7.29
C ARG A 136 2.05 12.64 -6.04
N TYR A 137 1.61 13.28 -4.96
CA TYR A 137 1.25 12.60 -3.74
C TYR A 137 0.15 11.57 -4.00
N GLY A 138 -0.97 11.98 -4.61
CA GLY A 138 -2.09 11.10 -4.94
C GLY A 138 -1.69 9.95 -5.87
N LEU A 139 -0.83 10.22 -6.87
CA LEU A 139 -0.30 9.19 -7.76
C LEU A 139 0.49 8.12 -6.99
N VAL A 140 1.44 8.53 -6.13
CA VAL A 140 2.24 7.58 -5.35
C VAL A 140 1.36 6.84 -4.34
N TYR A 141 0.50 7.56 -3.64
CA TYR A 141 -0.40 6.98 -2.62
C TYR A 141 -1.27 5.87 -3.21
N LEU A 142 -2.04 6.16 -4.25
CA LEU A 142 -2.93 5.19 -4.89
C LEU A 142 -2.17 4.02 -5.51
N SER A 143 -1.10 4.31 -6.24
CA SER A 143 -0.29 3.25 -6.88
C SER A 143 0.37 2.34 -5.85
N SER A 144 0.88 2.89 -4.75
CA SER A 144 1.50 2.11 -3.66
C SER A 144 0.49 1.22 -2.95
N GLY A 145 -0.72 1.73 -2.70
CA GLY A 145 -1.78 0.94 -2.09
C GLY A 145 -2.24 -0.22 -2.97
N ILE A 146 -2.50 0.04 -4.25
CA ILE A 146 -2.91 -0.99 -5.23
C ILE A 146 -1.81 -2.05 -5.38
N TRP A 147 -0.56 -1.61 -5.61
CA TRP A 147 0.58 -2.52 -5.72
C TRP A 147 0.76 -3.36 -4.46
N GLY A 148 0.59 -2.76 -3.28
CA GLY A 148 0.63 -3.46 -2.00
C GLY A 148 -0.37 -4.61 -1.97
N PHE A 149 -1.64 -4.37 -2.29
CA PHE A 149 -2.66 -5.41 -2.31
C PHE A 149 -2.43 -6.45 -3.41
N VAL A 150 -1.87 -6.08 -4.55
CA VAL A 150 -1.47 -7.05 -5.59
C VAL A 150 -0.35 -7.95 -5.10
N LEU A 151 0.67 -7.40 -4.42
CA LEU A 151 1.75 -8.19 -3.84
C LEU A 151 1.23 -9.10 -2.71
N GLY A 152 0.42 -8.55 -1.80
CA GLY A 152 -0.24 -9.32 -0.75
C GLY A 152 -1.12 -10.45 -1.31
N GLY A 153 -1.87 -10.20 -2.39
CA GLY A 153 -2.66 -11.23 -3.07
C GLY A 153 -1.83 -12.40 -3.59
N ASN A 154 -0.57 -12.15 -3.97
CA ASN A 154 0.34 -13.18 -4.45
C ASN A 154 1.03 -13.98 -3.33
N TYR A 155 1.36 -13.33 -2.20
CA TYR A 155 2.29 -13.91 -1.22
C TYR A 155 1.76 -14.03 0.20
N ALA A 156 0.73 -13.26 0.57
CA ALA A 156 0.06 -13.43 1.87
C ALA A 156 -0.84 -14.66 1.89
N GLY A 157 -1.27 -15.08 3.07
CA GLY A 157 -2.17 -16.22 3.25
C GLY A 157 -3.45 -16.06 2.45
N GLN A 158 -3.84 -17.10 1.69
CA GLN A 158 -5.02 -17.03 0.80
C GLN A 158 -6.34 -16.97 1.58
N GLY A 159 -6.36 -17.50 2.81
CA GLY A 159 -7.49 -17.45 3.73
C GLY A 159 -7.55 -16.18 4.58
N GLU A 160 -6.61 -15.25 4.42
CA GLU A 160 -6.53 -14.03 5.23
C GLU A 160 -7.24 -12.86 4.55
N ALA A 161 -8.13 -12.20 5.30
CA ALA A 161 -8.71 -10.93 4.90
C ALA A 161 -7.72 -9.80 5.22
N SER A 162 -7.51 -8.89 4.28
CA SER A 162 -6.61 -7.75 4.46
C SER A 162 -7.28 -6.45 4.00
N CYS A 163 -7.11 -5.39 4.80
CA CYS A 163 -7.59 -4.04 4.49
C CYS A 163 -6.71 -2.98 5.18
N GLY A 164 -6.84 -1.73 4.76
CA GLY A 164 -6.15 -0.57 5.31
C GLY A 164 -5.37 0.22 4.27
N CYS A 165 -5.22 1.52 4.51
CA CYS A 165 -4.41 2.39 3.66
C CYS A 165 -2.90 2.32 3.98
N SER A 166 -2.49 1.45 4.90
CA SER A 166 -1.10 1.37 5.35
C SER A 166 -0.10 1.08 4.23
N GLY A 167 -0.45 0.24 3.24
CA GLY A 167 0.39 0.03 2.05
C GLY A 167 0.67 1.33 1.29
N ALA A 168 -0.35 2.19 1.13
CA ALA A 168 -0.18 3.51 0.54
C ALA A 168 0.73 4.41 1.39
N LEU A 169 0.55 4.38 2.73
CA LEU A 169 1.40 5.14 3.67
C LEU A 169 2.86 4.66 3.67
N PHE A 170 3.11 3.36 3.49
CA PHE A 170 4.47 2.85 3.29
C PHE A 170 5.09 3.40 2.00
N GLY A 171 4.30 3.63 0.96
CA GLY A 171 4.75 4.35 -0.24
C GLY A 171 5.16 5.79 0.05
N ILE A 172 4.42 6.48 0.89
CA ILE A 172 4.78 7.84 1.34
C ILE A 172 6.03 7.81 2.23
N LEU A 173 6.15 6.83 3.12
CA LEU A 173 7.36 6.63 3.93
C LEU A 173 8.60 6.40 3.06
N ALA A 174 8.47 5.68 1.96
CA ALA A 174 9.55 5.51 0.98
C ALA A 174 9.99 6.84 0.36
N LEU A 175 9.07 7.78 0.13
CA LEU A 175 9.43 9.13 -0.32
C LEU A 175 10.23 9.90 0.74
N PHE A 176 9.91 9.76 2.03
CA PHE A 176 10.72 10.36 3.11
C PHE A 176 12.13 9.81 3.15
N VAL A 177 12.28 8.48 2.96
CA VAL A 177 13.61 7.86 2.86
C VAL A 177 14.38 8.41 1.66
N LEU A 178 13.73 8.57 0.51
CA LEU A 178 14.37 9.18 -0.67
C LEU A 178 14.72 10.65 -0.44
N ASP A 179 13.86 11.42 0.21
CA ASP A 179 14.11 12.83 0.52
C ASP A 179 15.33 12.97 1.46
N LEU A 180 15.41 12.13 2.49
CA LEU A 180 16.57 12.08 3.38
C LEU A 180 17.86 11.76 2.60
N LEU A 181 17.83 10.74 1.73
CA LEU A 181 18.99 10.34 0.92
C LEU A 181 19.40 11.43 -0.09
N TYR A 182 18.43 12.14 -0.68
CA TYR A 182 18.68 13.20 -1.66
C TYR A 182 19.25 14.46 -1.03
N GLY A 183 18.84 14.76 0.22
CA GLY A 183 19.30 15.90 1.00
C GLY A 183 20.36 15.56 2.06
N TRP A 184 20.96 14.38 2.03
CA TRP A 184 21.82 13.85 3.09
C TRP A 184 22.84 14.83 3.64
N LYS A 185 23.53 15.54 2.74
CA LYS A 185 24.59 16.51 3.12
C LYS A 185 24.05 17.81 3.72
N ASP A 186 22.78 18.08 3.50
CA ASP A 186 22.11 19.32 3.93
C ASP A 186 21.38 19.14 5.27
N ARG A 187 21.33 17.89 5.81
CA ARG A 187 20.72 17.57 7.09
C ARG A 187 21.69 17.75 8.24
N GLN A 188 21.21 18.22 9.39
CA GLN A 188 22.03 18.38 10.60
C GLN A 188 22.48 17.02 11.16
N ASN A 189 21.56 16.06 11.27
CA ASN A 189 21.80 14.75 11.86
C ASN A 189 21.16 13.62 11.00
N PRO A 190 21.63 13.38 9.76
CA PRO A 190 20.96 12.46 8.85
C PRO A 190 20.95 11.01 9.36
N TRP A 191 21.94 10.59 10.14
CA TRP A 191 21.98 9.27 10.76
C TRP A 191 20.87 9.08 11.80
N VAL A 192 20.59 10.09 12.62
CA VAL A 192 19.51 10.03 13.61
C VAL A 192 18.16 9.95 12.91
N GLU A 193 17.94 10.77 11.88
CA GLU A 193 16.72 10.73 11.08
C GLU A 193 16.52 9.34 10.43
N LEU A 194 17.59 8.77 9.86
CA LEU A 194 17.55 7.43 9.27
C LEU A 194 17.20 6.35 10.31
N ILE A 195 17.86 6.38 11.48
CA ILE A 195 17.60 5.40 12.55
C ILE A 195 16.14 5.49 13.02
N ILE A 196 15.61 6.68 13.22
CA ILE A 196 14.21 6.87 13.61
C ILE A 196 13.26 6.30 12.54
N MET A 197 13.52 6.56 11.26
CA MET A 197 12.71 6.00 10.16
C MET A 197 12.78 4.49 10.12
N VAL A 198 13.98 3.90 10.23
CA VAL A 198 14.17 2.44 10.22
C VAL A 198 13.48 1.79 11.42
N LEU A 199 13.56 2.39 12.60
CA LEU A 199 12.83 1.90 13.78
C LEU A 199 11.32 1.99 13.58
N GLY A 200 10.81 3.08 13.03
CA GLY A 200 9.39 3.23 12.70
C GLY A 200 8.90 2.17 11.71
N ILE A 201 9.69 1.89 10.67
CA ILE A 201 9.43 0.81 9.70
C ILE A 201 9.42 -0.54 10.42
N ALA A 202 10.42 -0.82 11.24
CA ALA A 202 10.52 -2.10 11.96
C ALA A 202 9.32 -2.31 12.91
N VAL A 203 8.92 -1.30 13.67
CA VAL A 203 7.72 -1.35 14.52
C VAL A 203 6.47 -1.62 13.69
N SER A 204 6.32 -0.95 12.55
CA SER A 204 5.17 -1.15 11.65
C SER A 204 5.11 -2.56 11.07
N PHE A 205 6.28 -3.17 10.76
CA PHE A 205 6.35 -4.58 10.34
C PHE A 205 6.00 -5.54 11.47
N VAL A 206 6.43 -5.26 12.72
CA VAL A 206 6.05 -6.08 13.87
C VAL A 206 4.54 -6.01 14.11
N LEU A 207 3.96 -4.81 14.03
CA LEU A 207 2.50 -4.65 14.12
C LEU A 207 1.78 -5.36 12.96
N GLY A 208 2.36 -5.36 11.76
CA GLY A 208 1.83 -6.06 10.59
C GLY A 208 1.82 -7.59 10.69
N LEU A 209 2.41 -8.18 11.75
CA LEU A 209 2.27 -9.60 12.07
C LEU A 209 0.99 -9.92 12.88
N LEU A 210 0.21 -8.90 13.25
CA LEU A 210 -1.07 -9.09 13.91
C LEU A 210 -2.12 -9.57 12.89
N PRO A 211 -3.09 -10.40 13.31
CA PRO A 211 -4.15 -10.90 12.45
C PRO A 211 -4.92 -9.77 11.76
N GLY A 212 -5.18 -9.92 10.46
CA GLY A 212 -5.91 -8.94 9.64
C GLY A 212 -5.04 -7.82 9.07
N LEU A 213 -3.73 -7.82 9.33
CA LEU A 213 -2.75 -6.92 8.71
C LEU A 213 -1.88 -7.71 7.72
N ASP A 214 -1.34 -7.05 6.72
CA ASP A 214 -0.62 -7.69 5.60
C ASP A 214 0.74 -7.01 5.36
N ASN A 215 1.80 -7.64 5.86
CA ASN A 215 3.16 -7.15 5.67
C ASN A 215 3.62 -7.16 4.21
N PHE A 216 3.06 -8.03 3.36
CA PHE A 216 3.36 -7.98 1.93
C PHE A 216 2.77 -6.73 1.27
N SER A 217 1.59 -6.29 1.73
CA SER A 217 1.04 -4.99 1.29
C SER A 217 1.93 -3.82 1.72
N HIS A 218 2.52 -3.85 2.92
CA HIS A 218 3.49 -2.85 3.38
C HIS A 218 4.75 -2.86 2.53
N LEU A 219 5.36 -4.04 2.30
CA LEU A 219 6.54 -4.20 1.47
C LEU A 219 6.27 -3.75 0.02
N GLY A 220 5.12 -4.14 -0.52
CA GLY A 220 4.68 -3.74 -1.85
C GLY A 220 4.54 -2.23 -1.96
N GLY A 221 3.83 -1.61 -1.03
CA GLY A 221 3.67 -0.15 -1.00
C GLY A 221 5.00 0.58 -0.92
N PHE A 222 5.91 0.13 -0.06
CA PHE A 222 7.24 0.72 0.10
C PHE A 222 8.07 0.62 -1.19
N THR A 223 8.12 -0.56 -1.83
CA THR A 223 8.88 -0.76 -3.07
C THR A 223 8.32 0.06 -4.23
N MET A 224 6.99 0.16 -4.34
CA MET A 224 6.33 1.02 -5.33
C MET A 224 6.63 2.50 -5.06
N GLY A 225 6.58 2.92 -3.79
CA GLY A 225 6.92 4.29 -3.39
C GLY A 225 8.36 4.68 -3.71
N LEU A 226 9.33 3.76 -3.51
CA LEU A 226 10.72 3.97 -3.94
C LEU A 226 10.81 4.16 -5.46
N ALA A 227 10.22 3.27 -6.23
CA ALA A 227 10.33 3.30 -7.70
C ALA A 227 9.65 4.53 -8.31
N LEU A 228 8.42 4.85 -7.90
CA LEU A 228 7.74 6.07 -8.34
C LEU A 228 8.36 7.34 -7.76
N GLY A 229 8.90 7.28 -6.54
CA GLY A 229 9.63 8.38 -5.93
C GLY A 229 10.81 8.83 -6.78
N LEU A 230 11.59 7.89 -7.36
CA LEU A 230 12.64 8.20 -8.32
C LEU A 230 12.09 9.00 -9.51
N CYS A 231 10.86 8.73 -9.95
CA CYS A 231 10.24 9.39 -11.10
C CYS A 231 9.67 10.76 -10.76
N VAL A 232 8.94 10.88 -9.63
CA VAL A 232 8.13 12.07 -9.31
C VAL A 232 8.87 13.10 -8.46
N MET A 233 9.85 12.67 -7.66
CA MET A 233 10.64 13.58 -6.83
C MET A 233 11.68 14.35 -7.65
N ARG A 234 12.13 15.45 -7.09
CA ARG A 234 13.26 16.20 -7.68
C ARG A 234 14.54 15.37 -7.58
N SER A 235 15.46 15.61 -8.50
CA SER A 235 16.76 14.93 -8.51
C SER A 235 17.55 15.22 -7.22
N PRO A 236 18.42 14.30 -6.77
CA PRO A 236 19.28 14.49 -5.60
C PRO A 236 20.08 15.81 -5.66
N ASN A 237 20.26 16.48 -4.53
CA ASN A 237 20.96 17.79 -4.47
C ASN A 237 22.38 17.69 -5.01
N ALA A 238 23.13 16.64 -4.67
CA ALA A 238 24.47 16.42 -5.20
C ALA A 238 24.52 16.29 -6.73
N LEU A 239 23.49 15.69 -7.33
CA LEU A 239 23.37 15.60 -8.79
C LEU A 239 23.03 16.96 -9.40
N ARG A 240 22.09 17.70 -8.76
CA ARG A 240 21.68 19.03 -9.24
C ARG A 240 22.85 20.00 -9.30
N GLU A 241 23.70 20.01 -8.28
CA GLU A 241 24.93 20.82 -8.25
C GLU A 241 25.89 20.47 -9.40
N ARG A 242 26.13 19.18 -9.61
CA ARG A 242 27.03 18.70 -10.70
C ARG A 242 26.54 19.06 -12.09
N ILE A 243 25.23 19.12 -12.31
CA ILE A 243 24.63 19.50 -13.59
C ILE A 243 24.33 21.00 -13.70
N GLY A 244 24.65 21.79 -12.67
CA GLY A 244 24.47 23.25 -12.69
C GLY A 244 23.04 23.73 -12.43
N LEU A 245 22.24 22.94 -11.72
CA LEU A 245 20.89 23.32 -11.28
C LEU A 245 20.91 23.79 -9.82
N ALA A 246 20.07 24.80 -9.49
CA ALA A 246 19.92 25.26 -8.12
C ALA A 246 19.50 24.13 -7.16
N ARG A 247 19.89 24.19 -5.89
CA ARG A 247 19.45 23.25 -4.85
C ARG A 247 17.93 23.23 -4.74
N SER A 248 17.40 22.12 -4.23
CA SER A 248 15.97 22.02 -3.97
C SER A 248 15.59 22.87 -2.76
N PRO A 249 14.52 23.67 -2.82
CA PRO A 249 14.05 24.46 -1.68
C PRO A 249 13.45 23.61 -0.53
N TYR A 250 13.30 22.30 -0.71
CA TYR A 250 12.68 21.42 0.30
C TYR A 250 13.49 21.28 1.61
N VAL A 251 14.81 21.45 1.56
CA VAL A 251 15.67 21.38 2.74
C VAL A 251 15.35 22.50 3.75
N ALA A 252 14.84 23.63 3.28
CA ALA A 252 14.48 24.75 4.14
C ALA A 252 13.26 24.52 5.04
N MET A 253 12.40 23.54 4.73
CA MET A 253 11.16 23.31 5.48
C MET A 253 11.28 22.30 6.64
N SER A 254 12.28 21.44 6.62
CA SER A 254 12.47 20.42 7.67
C SER A 254 13.43 20.82 8.80
N GLY A 255 14.18 21.89 8.63
CA GLY A 255 15.07 22.45 9.65
C GLY A 255 14.61 23.86 10.02
N GLY A 256 13.95 24.01 11.15
CA GLY A 256 13.33 25.25 11.62
C GLY A 256 14.28 26.44 11.92
N VAL A 257 15.44 26.57 11.25
CA VAL A 257 16.32 27.74 11.36
C VAL A 257 17.14 27.90 10.08
N ALA A 258 16.55 28.39 9.01
CA ALA A 258 17.32 28.92 7.86
C ALA A 258 16.46 29.72 6.87
N ALA A 259 15.47 30.48 7.35
CA ALA A 259 14.76 31.45 6.52
C ALA A 259 15.40 32.83 6.47
N GLU A 260 16.57 33.03 7.11
CA GLU A 260 17.11 34.38 7.33
C GLU A 260 18.19 34.80 6.31
N ASN A 261 18.62 33.92 5.41
CA ASN A 261 19.61 34.25 4.36
C ASN A 261 19.12 33.97 2.94
N ALA A 262 17.83 34.16 2.67
CA ALA A 262 17.34 34.24 1.30
C ALA A 262 17.69 35.62 0.75
N ASP A 263 18.62 35.67 -0.20
CA ASP A 263 19.03 36.86 -0.92
C ASP A 263 17.80 37.62 -1.47
N PRO A 264 17.53 38.87 -1.02
CA PRO A 264 16.36 39.63 -1.46
C PRO A 264 16.36 39.96 -2.97
N ASP A 265 17.50 39.83 -3.64
CA ASP A 265 17.62 40.15 -5.07
C ASP A 265 17.29 38.97 -6.00
N ALA A 266 17.12 37.75 -5.52
CA ALA A 266 16.70 36.62 -6.33
C ALA A 266 15.23 36.74 -6.84
N ASN A 267 14.45 37.67 -6.32
CA ASN A 267 13.03 37.86 -6.63
C ASN A 267 12.77 38.94 -7.73
N LYS A 268 13.82 39.61 -8.22
CA LYS A 268 13.65 40.70 -9.21
C LYS A 268 13.72 40.25 -10.68
N THR A 269 14.06 38.99 -10.96
CA THR A 269 14.18 38.50 -12.36
C THR A 269 13.03 37.64 -12.86
N SER A 270 11.93 37.48 -12.11
CA SER A 270 10.76 36.71 -12.56
C SER A 270 9.43 37.48 -12.58
N SER A 271 9.47 38.83 -12.72
CA SER A 271 8.26 39.63 -13.01
C SER A 271 8.02 39.74 -14.51
N GLY A 272 7.87 38.58 -15.15
CA GLY A 272 7.46 38.44 -16.56
C GLY A 272 6.23 37.56 -16.64
N SER A 273 5.08 38.22 -16.85
CA SER A 273 3.86 37.69 -17.45
C SER A 273 3.40 36.27 -17.09
N LYS A 274 2.44 36.18 -16.17
CA LYS A 274 1.72 34.94 -15.80
C LYS A 274 0.77 34.38 -16.89
N LEU A 275 0.76 34.90 -18.10
CA LEU A 275 -0.18 34.48 -19.16
C LEU A 275 0.46 33.85 -20.40
N ASP A 276 1.78 33.83 -20.54
CA ASP A 276 2.46 33.22 -21.70
C ASP A 276 2.87 31.74 -21.49
N GLY A 277 2.40 31.10 -20.48
CA GLY A 277 2.76 29.70 -20.11
C GLY A 277 2.23 28.60 -21.05
N LEU A 278 1.40 28.93 -22.07
CA LEU A 278 0.96 27.97 -23.10
C LEU A 278 1.69 28.13 -24.43
N GLY A 279 2.72 28.97 -24.48
CA GLY A 279 3.52 29.22 -25.67
C GLY A 279 4.53 28.10 -25.94
N LYS A 280 4.24 27.26 -26.93
CA LYS A 280 5.14 26.36 -27.68
C LYS A 280 6.15 25.58 -26.80
N PHE A 281 5.73 24.43 -26.28
CA PHE A 281 6.64 23.42 -25.81
C PHE A 281 7.63 23.05 -26.91
N ASN A 282 8.87 23.55 -26.81
CA ASN A 282 9.95 23.23 -27.73
C ASN A 282 10.76 22.09 -27.19
N PRO A 283 10.47 20.81 -27.55
CA PRO A 283 11.13 19.65 -27.01
C PRO A 283 12.64 19.63 -27.30
N ARG A 284 13.06 20.20 -28.45
CA ARG A 284 14.48 20.28 -28.81
C ARG A 284 15.25 21.21 -27.85
N GLY A 285 14.67 22.34 -27.44
CA GLY A 285 15.28 23.24 -26.46
C GLY A 285 15.41 22.65 -25.07
N PHE A 286 14.45 21.79 -24.67
CA PHE A 286 14.49 21.10 -23.37
C PHE A 286 15.68 20.14 -23.26
N PHE A 287 16.06 19.48 -24.36
CA PHE A 287 17.13 18.48 -24.39
C PHE A 287 18.50 19.06 -24.76
N ALA A 288 18.57 20.24 -25.37
CA ALA A 288 19.82 20.82 -25.86
C ALA A 288 20.77 21.22 -24.72
N GLY A 289 22.06 20.90 -24.86
CA GLY A 289 23.13 21.33 -23.92
C GLY A 289 23.14 20.62 -22.57
N ARG A 290 22.42 19.52 -22.41
CA ARG A 290 22.38 18.77 -21.15
C ARG A 290 23.63 17.91 -20.96
N LYS A 291 24.19 17.93 -19.73
CA LYS A 291 25.36 17.09 -19.37
C LYS A 291 25.02 15.59 -19.42
N PRO A 292 25.99 14.70 -19.70
CA PRO A 292 25.75 13.24 -19.76
C PRO A 292 25.11 12.67 -18.48
N LEU A 293 25.47 13.21 -17.32
CA LEU A 293 24.94 12.79 -16.03
C LEU A 293 23.42 13.09 -15.88
N TRP A 294 22.92 14.12 -16.55
CA TRP A 294 21.49 14.42 -16.61
C TRP A 294 20.74 13.32 -17.39
N TRP A 295 21.30 12.87 -18.53
CA TRP A 295 20.74 11.77 -19.31
C TRP A 295 20.76 10.45 -18.56
N ALA A 296 21.86 10.13 -17.88
CA ALA A 296 21.95 8.93 -17.04
C ALA A 296 20.84 8.89 -15.97
N TRP A 297 20.56 10.04 -15.33
CA TRP A 297 19.48 10.13 -14.35
C TRP A 297 18.09 9.94 -14.97
N TRP A 298 17.87 10.46 -16.16
CA TRP A 298 16.62 10.24 -16.89
C TRP A 298 16.43 8.77 -17.29
N LEU A 299 17.50 8.09 -17.66
CA LEU A 299 17.47 6.64 -17.93
C LEU A 299 17.14 5.84 -16.67
N VAL A 300 17.67 6.22 -15.51
CA VAL A 300 17.29 5.59 -14.22
C VAL A 300 15.80 5.75 -13.95
N ARG A 301 15.24 6.95 -14.14
CA ARG A 301 13.80 7.21 -13.97
C ARG A 301 12.94 6.39 -14.93
N LEU A 302 13.32 6.39 -16.21
CA LEU A 302 12.61 5.60 -17.22
C LEU A 302 12.69 4.11 -16.90
N GLY A 303 13.88 3.62 -16.53
CA GLY A 303 14.09 2.24 -16.12
C GLY A 303 13.21 1.86 -14.90
N ALA A 304 13.14 2.71 -13.89
CA ALA A 304 12.28 2.49 -12.73
C ALA A 304 10.79 2.43 -13.12
N LEU A 305 10.33 3.33 -13.98
CA LEU A 305 8.94 3.31 -14.46
C LEU A 305 8.62 2.05 -15.26
N VAL A 306 9.50 1.66 -16.19
CA VAL A 306 9.34 0.45 -16.99
C VAL A 306 9.35 -0.80 -16.10
N ALA A 307 10.27 -0.86 -15.12
CA ALA A 307 10.34 -1.97 -14.18
C ALA A 307 9.05 -2.12 -13.35
N VAL A 308 8.47 -1.01 -12.90
CA VAL A 308 7.19 -1.00 -12.19
C VAL A 308 6.06 -1.51 -13.07
N LEU A 309 5.96 -1.02 -14.31
CA LEU A 309 4.90 -1.43 -15.23
C LEU A 309 5.00 -2.94 -15.56
N ILE A 310 6.22 -3.41 -15.87
CA ILE A 310 6.45 -4.84 -16.13
C ILE A 310 6.15 -5.66 -14.88
N GLY A 311 6.66 -5.25 -13.71
CA GLY A 311 6.42 -5.92 -12.45
C GLY A 311 4.93 -6.00 -12.10
N PHE A 312 4.16 -4.93 -12.35
CA PHE A 312 2.71 -4.92 -12.12
C PHE A 312 1.99 -5.96 -13.02
N ILE A 313 2.32 -5.96 -14.31
CA ILE A 313 1.75 -6.93 -15.25
C ILE A 313 2.10 -8.36 -14.83
N LEU A 314 3.36 -8.61 -14.48
CA LEU A 314 3.82 -9.93 -14.06
C LEU A 314 3.12 -10.39 -12.76
N LEU A 315 2.94 -9.51 -11.78
CA LEU A 315 2.23 -9.84 -10.53
C LEU A 315 0.75 -10.14 -10.78
N ILE A 316 0.07 -9.37 -11.63
CA ILE A 316 -1.33 -9.65 -12.00
C ILE A 316 -1.45 -10.97 -12.76
N VAL A 317 -0.57 -11.20 -13.73
CA VAL A 317 -0.54 -12.48 -14.47
C VAL A 317 -0.25 -13.64 -13.51
N ASN A 318 0.73 -13.49 -12.60
CA ASN A 318 1.04 -14.50 -11.59
C ASN A 318 -0.17 -14.79 -10.71
N PHE A 319 -0.86 -13.76 -10.24
CA PHE A 319 -2.04 -13.91 -9.39
C PHE A 319 -3.13 -14.75 -10.05
N TYR A 320 -3.50 -14.47 -11.30
CA TYR A 320 -4.61 -15.15 -11.97
C TYR A 320 -4.22 -16.47 -12.64
N LYS A 321 -2.97 -16.61 -13.10
CA LYS A 321 -2.54 -17.80 -13.87
C LYS A 321 -2.11 -18.96 -12.96
N TYR A 322 -1.57 -18.67 -11.78
CA TYR A 322 -1.05 -19.71 -10.89
C TYR A 322 -1.91 -19.84 -9.64
N PRO A 323 -2.25 -21.08 -9.21
CA PRO A 323 -3.15 -21.33 -8.10
C PRO A 323 -2.65 -20.74 -6.77
N SER A 324 -1.37 -20.85 -6.49
CA SER A 324 -0.70 -20.26 -5.33
C SER A 324 0.80 -20.12 -5.58
N SER A 325 1.45 -19.14 -4.98
CA SER A 325 2.89 -19.13 -4.87
C SER A 325 3.30 -20.16 -3.82
N ASN A 326 4.07 -21.19 -4.18
CA ASN A 326 4.69 -22.13 -3.24
C ASN A 326 5.82 -21.44 -2.46
N CYS A 327 5.47 -20.45 -1.66
CA CYS A 327 6.42 -19.71 -0.86
C CYS A 327 6.47 -20.32 0.55
N SER A 328 7.37 -21.25 0.77
CA SER A 328 7.51 -21.97 2.05
C SER A 328 7.94 -21.10 3.24
N TRP A 329 8.42 -19.89 3.00
CA TRP A 329 8.85 -18.95 4.05
C TRP A 329 7.92 -17.75 4.23
N CYS A 330 6.96 -17.53 3.31
CA CYS A 330 6.06 -16.38 3.34
C CYS A 330 5.22 -16.29 4.61
N TYR A 331 4.83 -17.43 5.18
CA TYR A 331 4.06 -17.46 6.44
C TYR A 331 4.77 -16.73 7.59
N ARG A 332 6.11 -16.68 7.59
CA ARG A 332 6.89 -15.98 8.63
C ARG A 332 6.70 -14.46 8.61
N PHE A 333 6.26 -13.91 7.47
CA PHE A 333 5.94 -12.49 7.32
C PHE A 333 4.48 -12.17 7.57
N SER A 334 3.62 -13.19 7.58
CA SER A 334 2.17 -13.03 7.79
C SER A 334 1.73 -13.38 9.20
N CYS A 335 2.52 -14.16 9.96
CA CYS A 335 2.08 -14.70 11.24
C CYS A 335 3.17 -14.70 12.31
N LEU A 336 2.83 -14.22 13.51
CA LEU A 336 3.63 -14.35 14.71
C LEU A 336 3.43 -15.76 15.29
N VAL A 337 4.33 -16.68 14.96
CA VAL A 337 4.35 -18.03 15.54
C VAL A 337 5.00 -17.94 16.92
N SER A 338 4.23 -17.66 17.97
CA SER A 338 4.71 -17.86 19.33
C SER A 338 4.60 -19.34 19.71
N LEU A 339 5.63 -19.90 20.34
CA LEU A 339 5.75 -21.35 20.64
C LEU A 339 4.56 -21.90 21.47
N GLN A 340 3.88 -21.07 22.25
CA GLN A 340 2.71 -21.44 23.07
C GLN A 340 1.37 -21.22 22.34
N LEU A 341 1.33 -20.34 21.36
CA LEU A 341 0.17 -20.08 20.50
C LEU A 341 0.14 -21.02 19.28
N MET A 342 1.24 -21.74 19.01
CA MET A 342 1.40 -22.65 17.86
C MET A 342 0.35 -23.76 17.83
N LEU A 343 -0.10 -24.24 18.99
CA LEU A 343 -1.15 -25.28 19.10
C LEU A 343 -2.57 -24.75 18.88
N LEU A 344 -2.79 -23.45 19.11
CA LEU A 344 -4.11 -22.80 18.90
C LEU A 344 -4.24 -22.11 17.54
N LEU A 345 -3.14 -21.62 16.96
CA LEU A 345 -3.12 -20.82 15.73
C LEU A 345 -2.79 -21.61 14.45
N LEU A 346 -2.40 -22.88 14.55
CA LEU A 346 -2.29 -23.79 13.40
C LEU A 346 -3.62 -23.96 12.62
N LYS A 347 -4.73 -23.45 13.18
CA LYS A 347 -6.03 -23.36 12.51
C LYS A 347 -6.36 -21.96 11.96
N LEU A 348 -5.50 -20.94 12.17
CA LEU A 348 -5.77 -19.52 11.83
C LEU A 348 -4.71 -18.90 10.90
N CYS A 349 -3.64 -19.60 10.62
CA CYS A 349 -2.69 -19.32 9.57
C CYS A 349 -2.69 -20.48 8.57
#